data_afe9e48c4d4dac0f4c6eac17503b4299
#
_entry.id   afe9e48c4d4dac0f4c6eac17503b4299
#
_cell.length_a   1.000
_cell.length_b   1.000
_cell.length_c   1.000
_cell.angle_alpha   90.00
_cell.angle_beta   90.00
_cell.angle_gamma   90.00
#
_symmetry.space_group_name_H-M   'P 1'
#
loop_
_entity.id
_entity.type
_entity.pdbx_description
1 polymer ?
#
loop_
_entity_poly.entity_id
_entity_poly.type
_entity_poly.pdbx_seq_one_letter_code
_entity_poly.pdbx_strand_id
1 'polypeptide(L)'
;MKTEKFNYDLPEHLIAQYPSIQRADSKLLVALESIQHQVFKDIENYLDKGDLLILNKTSVIPARLFGEKITGGKIELLLERFLSNHQTLTQIRSSRTPKEGAELVFSFQGQRFLATVEGRQDNFFILNWSDDPKSLFEQYGQIPLPPYMNRAAEKLDEERYETIYADPNQKASVAAPTAGMHFDQDLLNSLQSKGVEFGYVNLHVGAGTFQPVKTDHIEDHVIHKELVEVNSDLIDQVKRIKANKGKIIAVGTLSLIHISEPTRPY
;
A
#
# COMPACT_ATOMS: atom_id res chain seq x y z
N MET A 1 3.01 23.96 10.66
CA MET A 1 3.34 24.54 9.31
C MET A 1 2.08 24.48 8.45
N LYS A 2 1.77 25.55 7.65
CA LYS A 2 0.57 25.53 6.79
C LYS A 2 0.70 24.48 5.69
N THR A 3 -0.35 23.69 5.49
CA THR A 3 -0.45 22.65 4.45
C THR A 3 -0.33 23.25 3.04
N GLU A 4 -0.81 24.49 2.86
CA GLU A 4 -0.70 25.25 1.60
C GLU A 4 0.75 25.37 1.05
N LYS A 5 1.76 25.36 1.95
CA LYS A 5 3.18 25.43 1.54
C LYS A 5 3.68 24.22 0.75
N PHE A 6 2.91 23.14 0.76
CA PHE A 6 3.21 21.91 0.02
C PHE A 6 2.38 21.79 -1.27
N ASN A 7 1.49 22.74 -1.53
CA ASN A 7 0.72 22.77 -2.76
C ASN A 7 1.62 23.16 -3.93
N TYR A 8 1.51 22.42 -4.99
CA TYR A 8 2.12 22.74 -6.29
C TYR A 8 1.20 22.27 -7.41
N ASP A 9 1.34 22.87 -8.56
CA ASP A 9 0.61 22.43 -9.74
C ASP A 9 1.30 21.19 -10.34
N LEU A 10 0.60 20.06 -10.31
CA LEU A 10 1.04 18.81 -10.93
C LEU A 10 0.22 18.56 -12.20
N PRO A 11 0.79 18.78 -13.40
CA PRO A 11 0.08 18.50 -14.63
C PRO A 11 -0.31 17.02 -14.77
N GLU A 12 -1.56 16.75 -15.10
CA GLU A 12 -2.10 15.37 -15.19
C GLU A 12 -1.30 14.46 -16.13
N HIS A 13 -0.76 15.02 -17.23
CA HIS A 13 0.05 14.25 -18.18
C HIS A 13 1.39 13.74 -17.62
N LEU A 14 1.83 14.25 -16.48
CA LEU A 14 3.02 13.75 -15.77
C LEU A 14 2.71 12.57 -14.85
N ILE A 15 1.44 12.24 -14.62
CA ILE A 15 1.02 11.07 -13.85
C ILE A 15 0.90 9.88 -14.82
N ALA A 16 1.80 8.92 -14.69
CA ALA A 16 1.76 7.70 -15.50
C ALA A 16 0.47 6.92 -15.21
N GLN A 17 -0.29 6.60 -16.26
CA GLN A 17 -1.54 5.84 -16.16
C GLN A 17 -1.30 4.32 -16.24
N TYR A 18 -0.18 3.92 -16.85
CA TYR A 18 0.22 2.52 -17.01
C TYR A 18 1.68 2.34 -16.61
N PRO A 19 2.05 1.17 -16.08
CA PRO A 19 3.44 0.87 -15.77
C PRO A 19 4.27 0.72 -17.06
N SER A 20 5.59 0.91 -16.95
CA SER A 20 6.54 0.56 -17.99
C SER A 20 6.44 -0.93 -18.37
N ILE A 21 6.78 -1.31 -19.61
CA ILE A 21 6.70 -2.71 -20.07
C ILE A 21 7.52 -3.62 -19.15
N GLN A 22 8.77 -3.27 -18.89
CA GLN A 22 9.60 -3.94 -17.88
C GLN A 22 9.58 -3.11 -16.59
N ARG A 23 9.53 -3.78 -15.44
CA ARG A 23 9.44 -3.11 -14.14
C ARG A 23 10.65 -2.20 -13.88
N ALA A 24 11.85 -2.69 -14.19
CA ALA A 24 13.11 -1.98 -13.96
C ALA A 24 13.40 -0.85 -14.98
N ASP A 25 12.58 -0.69 -16.03
CA ASP A 25 12.72 0.42 -16.99
C ASP A 25 12.04 1.72 -16.56
N SER A 26 11.46 1.75 -15.36
CA SER A 26 10.88 2.97 -14.80
C SER A 26 11.94 4.05 -14.59
N LYS A 27 11.54 5.32 -14.63
CA LYS A 27 12.45 6.46 -14.37
C LYS A 27 12.88 6.48 -12.92
N LEU A 28 14.15 6.73 -12.68
CA LEU A 28 14.75 6.91 -11.37
C LEU A 28 15.28 8.34 -11.22
N LEU A 29 14.81 9.06 -10.21
CA LEU A 29 15.42 10.32 -9.78
C LEU A 29 16.40 10.01 -8.63
N VAL A 30 17.67 10.28 -8.85
CA VAL A 30 18.71 10.14 -7.83
C VAL A 30 18.94 11.52 -7.22
N ALA A 31 18.64 11.67 -5.92
CA ALA A 31 18.76 12.91 -5.18
C ALA A 31 19.82 12.76 -4.07
N LEU A 32 21.07 12.71 -4.47
CA LEU A 32 22.23 12.67 -3.58
C LEU A 32 22.91 14.05 -3.55
N GLU A 33 24.20 14.15 -3.92
CA GLU A 33 24.91 15.44 -3.99
C GLU A 33 24.38 16.33 -5.12
N SER A 34 23.93 15.72 -6.21
CA SER A 34 23.28 16.37 -7.35
C SER A 34 22.08 15.56 -7.81
N ILE A 35 21.09 16.24 -8.41
CA ILE A 35 19.94 15.57 -9.01
C ILE A 35 20.35 14.94 -10.33
N GLN A 36 20.12 13.63 -10.48
CA GLN A 36 20.38 12.88 -11.71
C GLN A 36 19.13 12.12 -12.14
N HIS A 37 18.91 12.02 -13.44
CA HIS A 37 17.82 11.26 -14.04
C HIS A 37 18.39 9.98 -14.65
N GLN A 38 17.91 8.84 -14.21
CA GLN A 38 18.36 7.52 -14.62
C GLN A 38 17.18 6.58 -14.86
N VAL A 39 17.44 5.31 -15.10
CA VAL A 39 16.46 4.23 -15.17
C VAL A 39 16.58 3.39 -13.89
N PHE A 40 15.49 2.79 -13.42
CA PHE A 40 15.47 2.13 -12.12
C PHE A 40 16.48 0.99 -11.99
N LYS A 41 16.79 0.26 -13.07
CA LYS A 41 17.85 -0.77 -13.08
C LYS A 41 19.22 -0.22 -12.68
N ASP A 42 19.47 1.08 -12.88
CA ASP A 42 20.73 1.72 -12.52
C ASP A 42 20.92 1.84 -10.99
N ILE A 43 19.91 1.48 -10.19
CA ILE A 43 20.03 1.41 -8.72
C ILE A 43 21.17 0.49 -8.30
N GLU A 44 21.50 -0.49 -9.14
CA GLU A 44 22.64 -1.39 -8.93
C GLU A 44 23.98 -0.64 -8.75
N ASN A 45 24.13 0.54 -9.36
CA ASN A 45 25.32 1.36 -9.26
C ASN A 45 25.51 2.02 -7.88
N TYR A 46 24.45 2.04 -7.04
CA TYR A 46 24.45 2.66 -5.71
C TYR A 46 24.56 1.66 -4.58
N LEU A 47 24.56 0.38 -4.89
CA LEU A 47 24.59 -0.72 -3.94
C LEU A 47 25.91 -1.49 -4.08
N ASP A 48 26.50 -1.84 -2.95
CA ASP A 48 27.77 -2.55 -2.89
C ASP A 48 27.61 -3.91 -2.20
N LYS A 49 28.60 -4.79 -2.37
CA LYS A 49 28.66 -6.05 -1.64
C LYS A 49 28.60 -5.80 -0.13
N GLY A 50 27.69 -6.50 0.56
CA GLY A 50 27.49 -6.36 2.00
C GLY A 50 26.51 -5.26 2.39
N ASP A 51 25.88 -4.58 1.42
CA ASP A 51 24.71 -3.72 1.68
C ASP A 51 23.46 -4.57 1.86
N LEU A 52 22.46 -4.03 2.56
CA LEU A 52 21.16 -4.66 2.84
C LEU A 52 20.03 -3.85 2.25
N LEU A 53 19.23 -4.45 1.37
CA LEU A 53 17.95 -3.94 0.93
C LEU A 53 16.83 -4.50 1.81
N ILE A 54 16.04 -3.62 2.42
CA ILE A 54 14.86 -4.01 3.18
C ILE A 54 13.62 -3.75 2.34
N LEU A 55 12.88 -4.83 2.09
CA LEU A 55 11.74 -4.92 1.19
C LEU A 55 10.47 -5.24 1.98
N ASN A 56 9.34 -4.63 1.61
CA ASN A 56 8.04 -5.00 2.15
C ASN A 56 7.44 -6.13 1.32
N LYS A 57 7.31 -7.32 1.90
CA LYS A 57 6.78 -8.51 1.23
C LYS A 57 5.28 -8.73 1.38
N THR A 58 4.55 -7.74 1.91
CA THR A 58 3.09 -7.83 2.02
C THR A 58 2.45 -8.05 0.65
N SER A 59 1.36 -8.81 0.61
CA SER A 59 0.56 -9.02 -0.60
C SER A 59 -0.72 -8.19 -0.56
N VAL A 60 -1.12 -7.69 -1.72
CA VAL A 60 -2.31 -6.85 -1.88
C VAL A 60 -3.55 -7.72 -1.93
N ILE A 61 -4.58 -7.29 -1.21
CA ILE A 61 -5.92 -7.88 -1.30
C ILE A 61 -6.78 -7.09 -2.29
N PRO A 62 -7.72 -7.74 -2.99
CA PRO A 62 -8.69 -7.05 -3.83
C PRO A 62 -9.73 -6.34 -2.95
N ALA A 63 -9.33 -5.22 -2.34
CA ALA A 63 -10.00 -4.58 -1.21
C ALA A 63 -11.21 -3.70 -1.59
N ARG A 64 -11.51 -3.53 -2.89
CA ARG A 64 -12.58 -2.65 -3.36
C ARG A 64 -13.81 -3.43 -3.79
N LEU A 65 -14.97 -3.06 -3.28
CA LEU A 65 -16.28 -3.60 -3.70
C LEU A 65 -17.22 -2.46 -4.09
N PHE A 66 -18.07 -2.74 -5.07
CA PHE A 66 -19.18 -1.86 -5.45
C PHE A 66 -20.50 -2.51 -5.07
N GLY A 67 -21.38 -1.72 -4.48
CA GLY A 67 -22.68 -2.15 -4.04
C GLY A 67 -23.68 -1.01 -3.98
N GLU A 68 -24.78 -1.22 -3.31
CA GLU A 68 -25.81 -0.21 -3.12
C GLU A 68 -26.42 -0.31 -1.70
N LYS A 69 -26.99 0.77 -1.24
CA LYS A 69 -27.86 0.72 -0.07
C LYS A 69 -29.17 0.05 -0.47
N ILE A 70 -29.83 -0.60 0.47
CA ILE A 70 -31.17 -1.18 0.20
C ILE A 70 -32.18 -0.14 -0.33
N THR A 71 -31.92 1.15 -0.08
CA THR A 71 -32.67 2.29 -0.62
C THR A 71 -32.27 2.71 -2.04
N GLY A 72 -31.36 1.99 -2.71
CA GLY A 72 -30.94 2.19 -4.10
C GLY A 72 -29.76 3.16 -4.34
N GLY A 73 -29.17 3.73 -3.30
CA GLY A 73 -28.00 4.61 -3.46
C GLY A 73 -26.70 3.81 -3.64
N LYS A 74 -25.98 4.06 -4.74
CA LYS A 74 -24.68 3.41 -5.02
C LYS A 74 -23.65 3.70 -3.95
N ILE A 75 -22.83 2.70 -3.66
CA ILE A 75 -21.70 2.80 -2.74
C ILE A 75 -20.43 2.17 -3.36
N GLU A 76 -19.31 2.75 -3.03
CA GLU A 76 -17.98 2.16 -3.19
C GLU A 76 -17.45 1.88 -1.80
N LEU A 77 -17.04 0.65 -1.56
CA LEU A 77 -16.48 0.19 -0.30
C LEU A 77 -15.00 -0.12 -0.50
N LEU A 78 -14.17 0.37 0.40
CA LEU A 78 -12.75 0.04 0.47
C LEU A 78 -12.46 -0.57 1.84
N LEU A 79 -12.02 -1.81 1.84
CA LEU A 79 -11.62 -2.54 3.04
C LEU A 79 -10.40 -1.87 3.66
N GLU A 80 -10.41 -1.67 4.98
CA GLU A 80 -9.22 -1.32 5.76
C GLU A 80 -8.60 -2.58 6.37
N ARG A 81 -9.43 -3.40 7.04
CA ARG A 81 -9.03 -4.70 7.60
C ARG A 81 -10.25 -5.53 8.01
N PHE A 82 -10.02 -6.82 8.15
CA PHE A 82 -10.96 -7.73 8.80
C PHE A 82 -10.83 -7.60 10.32
N LEU A 83 -11.96 -7.46 11.03
CA LEU A 83 -12.01 -7.42 12.49
C LEU A 83 -12.32 -8.80 13.07
N SER A 84 -13.17 -9.56 12.36
CA SER A 84 -13.54 -10.94 12.69
C SER A 84 -14.00 -11.67 11.42
N ASN A 85 -14.51 -12.90 11.56
CA ASN A 85 -15.07 -13.68 10.45
C ASN A 85 -16.32 -13.05 9.81
N HIS A 86 -16.98 -12.10 10.47
CA HIS A 86 -18.16 -11.42 9.97
C HIS A 86 -18.07 -9.90 10.04
N GLN A 87 -16.97 -9.35 10.55
CA GLN A 87 -16.84 -7.91 10.70
C GLN A 87 -15.64 -7.36 9.93
N THR A 88 -15.86 -6.23 9.29
CA THR A 88 -14.81 -5.47 8.60
C THR A 88 -14.80 -4.02 9.03
N LEU A 89 -13.60 -3.44 9.01
CA LEU A 89 -13.40 -1.99 9.08
C LEU A 89 -13.20 -1.48 7.65
N THR A 90 -14.00 -0.50 7.22
CA THR A 90 -14.06 -0.08 5.82
C THR A 90 -14.24 1.42 5.67
N GLN A 91 -13.78 1.96 4.55
CA GLN A 91 -14.23 3.25 4.05
C GLN A 91 -15.43 3.05 3.13
N ILE A 92 -16.40 3.98 3.17
CA ILE A 92 -17.55 3.96 2.28
C ILE A 92 -17.65 5.32 1.59
N ARG A 93 -17.58 5.29 0.25
CA ARG A 93 -17.88 6.44 -0.60
C ARG A 93 -19.30 6.32 -1.12
N SER A 94 -20.11 7.34 -0.91
CA SER A 94 -21.50 7.40 -1.37
C SER A 94 -21.98 8.84 -1.41
N SER A 95 -23.04 9.12 -2.16
CA SER A 95 -23.66 10.47 -2.24
C SER A 95 -24.20 10.95 -0.89
N ARG A 96 -24.70 10.03 -0.07
CA ARG A 96 -25.13 10.27 1.31
C ARG A 96 -24.52 9.21 2.20
N THR A 97 -23.81 9.61 3.23
CA THR A 97 -23.21 8.71 4.22
C THR A 97 -24.24 7.78 4.84
N PRO A 98 -24.03 6.44 4.83
CA PRO A 98 -24.92 5.51 5.49
C PRO A 98 -24.87 5.74 7.01
N LYS A 99 -26.05 5.59 7.66
CA LYS A 99 -26.18 5.67 9.12
C LYS A 99 -26.02 4.27 9.72
N GLU A 100 -25.81 4.23 11.02
CA GLU A 100 -25.88 3.00 11.80
C GLU A 100 -27.25 2.30 11.59
N GLY A 101 -27.24 0.98 11.44
CA GLY A 101 -28.39 0.17 11.05
C GLY A 101 -28.67 0.15 9.54
N ALA A 102 -27.95 0.92 8.71
CA ALA A 102 -28.18 0.88 7.26
C ALA A 102 -27.71 -0.45 6.67
N GLU A 103 -28.57 -1.04 5.85
CA GLU A 103 -28.27 -2.26 5.11
C GLU A 103 -27.68 -1.93 3.72
N LEU A 104 -26.61 -2.62 3.41
CA LEU A 104 -25.84 -2.53 2.17
C LEU A 104 -25.95 -3.85 1.42
N VAL A 105 -26.11 -3.79 0.12
CA VAL A 105 -26.30 -4.94 -0.76
C VAL A 105 -25.16 -4.96 -1.79
N PHE A 106 -24.52 -6.10 -1.92
CA PHE A 106 -23.51 -6.37 -2.93
C PHE A 106 -24.01 -7.52 -3.80
N SER A 107 -24.09 -7.31 -5.11
CA SER A 107 -24.66 -8.28 -6.04
C SER A 107 -23.62 -8.65 -7.10
N PHE A 108 -23.22 -9.92 -7.14
CA PHE A 108 -22.25 -10.45 -8.08
C PHE A 108 -22.77 -11.77 -8.67
N GLN A 109 -22.76 -11.89 -9.98
CA GLN A 109 -23.14 -13.14 -10.69
C GLN A 109 -24.46 -13.76 -10.22
N GLY A 110 -25.45 -12.92 -9.88
CA GLY A 110 -26.75 -13.37 -9.39
C GLY A 110 -26.83 -13.71 -7.90
N GLN A 111 -25.73 -13.68 -7.17
CA GLN A 111 -25.68 -13.84 -5.71
C GLN A 111 -25.76 -12.47 -5.03
N ARG A 112 -26.38 -12.43 -3.85
CA ARG A 112 -26.54 -11.23 -3.04
C ARG A 112 -25.90 -11.44 -1.68
N PHE A 113 -25.07 -10.48 -1.28
CA PHE A 113 -24.38 -10.42 0.01
C PHE A 113 -24.86 -9.18 0.74
N LEU A 114 -25.13 -9.33 2.03
CA LEU A 114 -25.65 -8.26 2.86
C LEU A 114 -24.62 -7.86 3.92
N ALA A 115 -24.53 -6.57 4.14
CA ALA A 115 -23.79 -6.03 5.28
C ALA A 115 -24.60 -4.95 5.98
N THR A 116 -24.53 -4.91 7.30
CA THR A 116 -25.16 -3.88 8.13
C THR A 116 -24.10 -2.97 8.72
N VAL A 117 -24.33 -1.67 8.68
CA VAL A 117 -23.48 -0.70 9.37
C VAL A 117 -23.74 -0.80 10.87
N GLU A 118 -22.78 -1.30 11.63
CA GLU A 118 -22.89 -1.40 13.11
C GLU A 118 -22.44 -0.14 13.84
N GLY A 119 -21.59 0.66 13.20
CA GLY A 119 -21.05 1.87 13.84
C GLY A 119 -19.84 2.42 13.11
N ARG A 120 -19.05 3.19 13.82
CA ARG A 120 -17.82 3.81 13.32
C ARG A 120 -16.67 3.66 14.30
N GLN A 121 -15.48 3.56 13.73
CA GLN A 121 -14.22 3.75 14.42
C GLN A 121 -13.44 4.81 13.65
N ASP A 122 -13.22 5.97 14.23
CA ASP A 122 -12.62 7.14 13.57
C ASP A 122 -13.36 7.49 12.26
N ASN A 123 -12.66 7.48 11.15
CA ASN A 123 -13.22 7.76 9.82
C ASN A 123 -13.75 6.51 9.09
N PHE A 124 -13.65 5.34 9.70
CA PHE A 124 -14.06 4.07 9.11
C PHE A 124 -15.42 3.61 9.63
N PHE A 125 -16.08 2.76 8.84
CA PHE A 125 -17.31 2.08 9.21
C PHE A 125 -17.01 0.67 9.67
N ILE A 126 -17.69 0.22 10.71
CA ILE A 126 -17.75 -1.18 11.11
C ILE A 126 -18.94 -1.80 10.41
N LEU A 127 -18.70 -2.79 9.56
CA LEU A 127 -19.73 -3.55 8.87
C LEU A 127 -19.82 -4.97 9.42
N ASN A 128 -21.04 -5.42 9.66
CA ASN A 128 -21.36 -6.82 9.98
C ASN A 128 -21.96 -7.48 8.75
N TRP A 129 -21.40 -8.59 8.32
CA TRP A 129 -21.73 -9.33 7.10
C TRP A 129 -22.57 -10.56 7.42
N SER A 130 -23.54 -10.86 6.57
CA SER A 130 -24.32 -12.13 6.65
C SER A 130 -23.44 -13.34 6.34
N ASP A 131 -22.44 -13.17 5.49
CA ASP A 131 -21.54 -14.22 4.99
C ASP A 131 -20.09 -13.90 5.35
N ASP A 132 -19.15 -14.81 5.05
CA ASP A 132 -17.73 -14.56 5.23
C ASP A 132 -17.22 -13.47 4.27
N PRO A 133 -16.87 -12.27 4.76
CA PRO A 133 -16.40 -11.18 3.92
C PRO A 133 -15.04 -11.50 3.26
N LYS A 134 -14.21 -12.35 3.85
CA LYS A 134 -12.91 -12.70 3.30
C LYS A 134 -13.06 -13.39 1.95
N SER A 135 -13.90 -14.42 1.90
CA SER A 135 -14.22 -15.12 0.66
C SER A 135 -14.87 -14.19 -0.38
N LEU A 136 -15.74 -13.27 0.07
CA LEU A 136 -16.37 -12.29 -0.80
C LEU A 136 -15.34 -11.35 -1.46
N PHE A 137 -14.43 -10.79 -0.68
CA PHE A 137 -13.37 -9.91 -1.22
C PHE A 137 -12.41 -10.66 -2.13
N GLU A 138 -12.03 -11.89 -1.79
CA GLU A 138 -11.14 -12.72 -2.63
C GLU A 138 -11.77 -13.06 -3.98
N GLN A 139 -13.08 -13.26 -4.03
CA GLN A 139 -13.78 -13.70 -5.23
C GLN A 139 -14.26 -12.54 -6.12
N TYR A 140 -14.71 -11.43 -5.54
CA TYR A 140 -15.39 -10.33 -6.24
C TYR A 140 -14.73 -8.97 -6.03
N GLY A 141 -13.76 -8.88 -5.16
CA GLY A 141 -13.02 -7.65 -4.91
C GLY A 141 -12.20 -7.22 -6.12
N GLN A 142 -11.98 -5.92 -6.21
CA GLN A 142 -11.10 -5.31 -7.21
C GLN A 142 -9.87 -4.72 -6.55
N ILE A 143 -8.77 -4.71 -7.27
CA ILE A 143 -7.53 -4.04 -6.83
C ILE A 143 -7.81 -2.55 -6.64
N PRO A 144 -7.51 -1.98 -5.46
CA PRO A 144 -7.78 -0.60 -5.16
C PRO A 144 -6.65 0.32 -5.67
N LEU A 145 -6.68 0.67 -6.95
CA LEU A 145 -5.73 1.64 -7.49
C LEU A 145 -5.81 2.96 -6.72
N PRO A 146 -4.66 3.66 -6.55
CA PRO A 146 -4.64 4.98 -5.93
C PRO A 146 -5.58 5.97 -6.63
N PRO A 147 -6.25 6.88 -5.90
CA PRO A 147 -7.23 7.79 -6.48
C PRO A 147 -6.70 8.69 -7.59
N TYR A 148 -5.40 9.04 -7.58
CA TYR A 148 -4.78 9.88 -8.62
C TYR A 148 -4.66 9.17 -9.98
N MET A 149 -4.81 7.84 -10.05
CA MET A 149 -4.85 7.11 -11.32
C MET A 149 -6.11 7.42 -12.12
N ASN A 150 -7.19 7.82 -11.47
CA ASN A 150 -8.46 8.26 -12.07
C ASN A 150 -9.00 7.35 -13.17
N ARG A 151 -8.78 6.05 -13.05
CA ARG A 151 -9.31 4.98 -13.92
C ARG A 151 -9.72 3.76 -13.13
N ALA A 152 -10.54 2.91 -13.72
CA ALA A 152 -10.85 1.60 -13.16
C ALA A 152 -9.63 0.67 -13.22
N ALA A 153 -9.56 -0.30 -12.31
CA ALA A 153 -8.58 -1.37 -12.37
C ALA A 153 -8.86 -2.29 -13.58
N GLU A 154 -7.82 -2.70 -14.24
CA GLU A 154 -7.83 -3.62 -15.38
C GLU A 154 -7.11 -4.92 -15.01
N LYS A 155 -7.23 -5.95 -15.85
CA LYS A 155 -6.57 -7.25 -15.62
C LYS A 155 -5.04 -7.11 -15.45
N LEU A 156 -4.43 -6.17 -16.17
CA LEU A 156 -3.00 -5.88 -16.02
C LEU A 156 -2.64 -5.42 -14.60
N ASP A 157 -3.53 -4.71 -13.92
CA ASP A 157 -3.26 -4.20 -12.58
C ASP A 157 -3.26 -5.33 -11.54
N GLU A 158 -4.02 -6.40 -11.75
CA GLU A 158 -4.01 -7.58 -10.87
C GLU A 158 -2.62 -8.20 -10.77
N GLU A 159 -1.86 -8.18 -11.87
CA GLU A 159 -0.50 -8.69 -11.93
C GLU A 159 0.55 -7.62 -11.54
N ARG A 160 0.34 -6.37 -12.00
CA ARG A 160 1.36 -5.34 -11.93
C ARG A 160 1.31 -4.52 -10.63
N TYR A 161 0.15 -4.44 -9.95
CA TYR A 161 -0.02 -3.77 -8.67
C TYR A 161 0.31 -4.71 -7.49
N GLU A 162 1.39 -5.48 -7.66
CA GLU A 162 1.97 -6.39 -6.68
C GLU A 162 3.48 -6.43 -6.87
N THR A 163 4.24 -6.66 -5.79
CA THR A 163 5.69 -6.90 -5.90
C THR A 163 5.96 -8.35 -6.27
N ILE A 164 7.05 -8.60 -7.01
CA ILE A 164 7.40 -9.98 -7.43
C ILE A 164 7.85 -10.89 -6.27
N TYR A 165 8.15 -10.30 -5.13
CA TYR A 165 8.56 -10.99 -3.90
C TYR A 165 7.48 -10.98 -2.82
N ALA A 166 6.25 -10.59 -3.16
CA ALA A 166 5.12 -10.63 -2.23
C ALA A 166 4.89 -12.06 -1.72
N ASP A 167 4.60 -12.17 -0.45
CA ASP A 167 4.26 -13.46 0.18
C ASP A 167 2.74 -13.67 0.11
N PRO A 168 2.25 -14.62 -0.69
CA PRO A 168 0.81 -14.85 -0.87
C PRO A 168 0.10 -15.27 0.44
N ASN A 169 0.85 -15.71 1.45
CA ASN A 169 0.29 -16.03 2.77
C ASN A 169 0.11 -14.80 3.65
N GLN A 170 0.65 -13.65 3.23
CA GLN A 170 0.59 -12.37 3.94
C GLN A 170 -0.33 -11.37 3.22
N LYS A 171 -1.50 -11.85 2.76
CA LYS A 171 -2.52 -11.03 2.11
C LYS A 171 -3.25 -10.16 3.14
N ALA A 172 -2.77 -8.95 3.33
CA ALA A 172 -3.37 -8.02 4.29
C ALA A 172 -3.25 -6.54 3.91
N SER A 173 -2.56 -6.21 2.82
CA SER A 173 -2.41 -4.82 2.38
C SER A 173 -3.49 -4.39 1.41
N VAL A 174 -4.01 -3.18 1.61
CA VAL A 174 -4.95 -2.53 0.70
C VAL A 174 -4.22 -1.80 -0.43
N ALA A 175 -3.00 -1.33 -0.18
CA ALA A 175 -2.17 -0.70 -1.20
C ALA A 175 -0.84 -1.45 -1.37
N ALA A 176 -0.37 -1.51 -2.61
CA ALA A 176 0.94 -2.10 -2.90
C ALA A 176 2.09 -1.23 -2.36
N PRO A 177 3.20 -1.83 -1.93
CA PRO A 177 4.43 -1.10 -1.64
C PRO A 177 5.07 -0.61 -2.96
N THR A 178 4.59 0.53 -3.46
CA THR A 178 4.81 1.00 -4.85
C THR A 178 6.28 1.09 -5.25
N ALA A 179 7.18 1.48 -4.34
CA ALA A 179 8.62 1.51 -4.62
C ALA A 179 9.18 0.12 -4.95
N GLY A 180 8.62 -0.93 -4.33
CA GLY A 180 9.01 -2.31 -4.59
C GLY A 180 8.56 -2.87 -5.93
N MET A 181 7.52 -2.28 -6.53
CA MET A 181 6.99 -2.76 -7.83
C MET A 181 7.95 -2.55 -9.00
N HIS A 182 8.97 -1.72 -8.84
CA HIS A 182 9.98 -1.47 -9.86
C HIS A 182 11.05 -2.56 -9.97
N PHE A 183 11.16 -3.45 -8.98
CA PHE A 183 12.06 -4.60 -9.05
C PHE A 183 11.48 -5.68 -9.94
N ASP A 184 12.31 -6.26 -10.78
CA ASP A 184 12.06 -7.51 -11.49
C ASP A 184 13.07 -8.59 -11.05
N GLN A 185 12.87 -9.82 -11.52
CA GLN A 185 13.67 -10.95 -11.10
C GLN A 185 15.14 -10.81 -11.55
N ASP A 186 15.37 -10.23 -12.72
CA ASP A 186 16.71 -10.07 -13.26
C ASP A 186 17.54 -9.09 -12.42
N LEU A 187 16.92 -7.96 -12.01
CA LEU A 187 17.57 -6.99 -11.13
C LEU A 187 17.85 -7.59 -9.74
N LEU A 188 16.90 -8.34 -9.15
CA LEU A 188 17.14 -9.00 -7.87
C LEU A 188 18.27 -10.03 -7.96
N ASN A 189 18.32 -10.83 -9.03
CA ASN A 189 19.38 -11.81 -9.26
C ASN A 189 20.74 -11.12 -9.44
N SER A 190 20.81 -10.01 -10.17
CA SER A 190 22.03 -9.22 -10.35
C SER A 190 22.55 -8.67 -9.04
N LEU A 191 21.67 -8.05 -8.24
CA LEU A 191 22.02 -7.51 -6.92
C LEU A 191 22.50 -8.61 -5.96
N GLN A 192 21.84 -9.77 -5.96
CA GLN A 192 22.27 -10.92 -5.17
C GLN A 192 23.65 -11.42 -5.60
N SER A 193 23.90 -11.51 -6.91
CA SER A 193 25.19 -11.92 -7.47
C SER A 193 26.31 -10.93 -7.13
N LYS A 194 25.98 -9.64 -7.01
CA LYS A 194 26.89 -8.58 -6.56
C LYS A 194 27.20 -8.70 -5.07
N GLY A 195 26.43 -9.47 -4.30
CA GLY A 195 26.59 -9.67 -2.87
C GLY A 195 25.80 -8.70 -2.01
N VAL A 196 24.76 -8.07 -2.57
CA VAL A 196 23.75 -7.31 -1.82
C VAL A 196 22.82 -8.32 -1.12
N GLU A 197 22.56 -8.07 0.15
CA GLU A 197 21.65 -8.90 0.95
C GLU A 197 20.23 -8.34 0.91
N PHE A 198 19.24 -9.23 1.11
CA PHE A 198 17.83 -8.86 1.19
C PHE A 198 17.27 -9.18 2.57
N GLY A 199 16.55 -8.22 3.12
CA GLY A 199 15.75 -8.37 4.34
C GLY A 199 14.30 -8.07 4.06
N TYR A 200 13.37 -8.69 4.79
CA TYR A 200 11.94 -8.54 4.53
C TYR A 200 11.19 -8.12 5.79
N VAL A 201 10.29 -7.16 5.61
CA VAL A 201 9.28 -6.79 6.59
C VAL A 201 7.90 -7.13 6.07
N ASN A 202 6.94 -7.29 6.96
CA ASN A 202 5.52 -7.27 6.66
C ASN A 202 4.94 -5.97 7.17
N LEU A 203 4.73 -5.01 6.29
CA LEU A 203 4.03 -3.77 6.59
C LEU A 203 2.68 -3.80 5.87
N HIS A 204 1.60 -3.85 6.63
CA HIS A 204 0.24 -3.86 6.12
C HIS A 204 -0.20 -2.43 5.82
N VAL A 205 -0.16 -2.07 4.54
CA VAL A 205 -0.56 -0.74 4.07
C VAL A 205 -2.08 -0.66 4.02
N GLY A 206 -2.67 0.18 4.87
CA GLY A 206 -4.12 0.36 4.98
C GLY A 206 -4.70 1.32 3.95
N ALA A 207 -6.04 1.38 3.87
CA ALA A 207 -6.78 2.32 3.02
C ALA A 207 -6.55 3.79 3.42
N GLY A 208 -6.09 4.02 4.64
CA GLY A 208 -5.73 5.35 5.13
C GLY A 208 -4.65 6.02 4.30
N THR A 209 -3.76 5.28 3.64
CA THR A 209 -2.71 5.82 2.75
C THR A 209 -3.29 6.59 1.56
N PHE A 210 -4.56 6.35 1.19
CA PHE A 210 -5.26 7.07 0.14
C PHE A 210 -5.98 8.34 0.61
N GLN A 211 -5.93 8.64 1.92
CA GLN A 211 -6.61 9.82 2.47
C GLN A 211 -5.77 11.07 2.24
N PRO A 212 -6.36 12.13 1.63
CA PRO A 212 -5.67 13.39 1.48
C PRO A 212 -5.56 14.12 2.83
N VAL A 213 -4.51 14.92 3.01
CA VAL A 213 -4.39 15.86 4.12
C VAL A 213 -5.45 16.96 3.94
N LYS A 214 -6.34 17.12 4.94
CA LYS A 214 -7.47 18.07 4.92
C LYS A 214 -7.36 19.18 5.95
N THR A 215 -6.32 19.18 6.77
CA THR A 215 -6.10 20.17 7.82
C THR A 215 -5.35 21.39 7.26
N ASP A 216 -5.59 22.57 7.84
CA ASP A 216 -4.87 23.78 7.46
C ASP A 216 -3.40 23.74 7.86
N HIS A 217 -3.08 23.01 8.92
CA HIS A 217 -1.74 22.79 9.42
C HIS A 217 -1.40 21.30 9.40
N ILE A 218 -0.20 20.96 8.97
CA ILE A 218 0.23 19.56 8.85
C ILE A 218 0.31 18.87 10.24
N GLU A 219 0.60 19.63 11.29
CA GLU A 219 0.67 19.14 12.67
C GLU A 219 -0.68 18.65 13.20
N ASP A 220 -1.78 19.16 12.62
CA ASP A 220 -3.14 18.78 13.03
C ASP A 220 -3.64 17.53 12.27
N HIS A 221 -2.87 17.06 11.27
CA HIS A 221 -3.23 15.87 10.51
C HIS A 221 -2.93 14.61 11.32
N VAL A 222 -3.98 13.83 11.60
CA VAL A 222 -3.84 12.54 12.27
C VAL A 222 -3.52 11.47 11.23
N ILE A 223 -2.28 11.00 11.23
CA ILE A 223 -1.84 9.89 10.38
C ILE A 223 -2.43 8.60 10.95
N HIS A 224 -3.02 7.78 10.08
CA HIS A 224 -3.51 6.45 10.45
C HIS A 224 -2.34 5.53 10.83
N LYS A 225 -2.64 4.57 11.71
CA LYS A 225 -1.66 3.58 12.17
C LYS A 225 -1.64 2.40 11.21
N GLU A 226 -0.45 1.94 10.89
CA GLU A 226 -0.22 0.73 10.13
C GLU A 226 0.40 -0.36 11.02
N LEU A 227 0.15 -1.62 10.69
CA LEU A 227 0.72 -2.76 11.38
C LEU A 227 2.00 -3.20 10.68
N VAL A 228 3.10 -3.26 11.42
CA VAL A 228 4.38 -3.78 10.93
C VAL A 228 4.81 -5.00 11.74
N GLU A 229 5.25 -6.04 11.06
CA GLU A 229 5.85 -7.24 11.64
C GLU A 229 7.30 -7.32 11.21
N VAL A 230 8.19 -7.38 12.21
CA VAL A 230 9.63 -7.50 12.00
C VAL A 230 10.11 -8.74 12.77
N ASN A 231 10.73 -9.68 12.10
CA ASN A 231 11.28 -10.88 12.76
C ASN A 231 12.67 -10.58 13.37
N SER A 232 13.08 -11.43 14.32
CA SER A 232 14.37 -11.36 14.99
C SER A 232 15.55 -11.46 14.03
N ASP A 233 15.42 -12.29 13.01
CA ASP A 233 16.48 -12.56 12.04
C ASP A 233 16.85 -11.30 11.25
N LEU A 234 15.85 -10.50 10.86
CA LEU A 234 16.09 -9.21 10.21
C LEU A 234 16.80 -8.24 11.16
N ILE A 235 16.41 -8.20 12.43
CA ILE A 235 17.06 -7.35 13.42
C ILE A 235 18.54 -7.70 13.57
N ASP A 236 18.86 -8.98 13.63
CA ASP A 236 20.23 -9.46 13.75
C ASP A 236 21.03 -9.22 12.45
N GLN A 237 20.39 -9.39 11.28
CA GLN A 237 20.95 -9.03 9.99
C GLN A 237 21.31 -7.54 9.93
N VAL A 238 20.39 -6.65 10.32
CA VAL A 238 20.63 -5.20 10.39
C VAL A 238 21.82 -4.87 11.30
N LYS A 239 21.88 -5.47 12.50
CA LYS A 239 23.01 -5.25 13.43
C LYS A 239 24.34 -5.69 12.82
N ARG A 240 24.37 -6.87 12.19
CA ARG A 240 25.56 -7.43 11.54
C ARG A 240 26.05 -6.55 10.39
N ILE A 241 25.14 -6.10 9.52
CA ILE A 241 25.47 -5.22 8.39
C ILE A 241 26.02 -3.88 8.89
N LYS A 242 25.39 -3.27 9.90
CA LYS A 242 25.91 -2.03 10.52
C LYS A 242 27.29 -2.21 11.12
N ALA A 243 27.55 -3.31 11.82
CA ALA A 243 28.85 -3.61 12.40
C ALA A 243 29.94 -3.74 11.32
N ASN A 244 29.59 -4.25 10.14
CA ASN A 244 30.46 -4.39 8.98
C ASN A 244 30.52 -3.12 8.08
N LYS A 245 29.91 -2.00 8.52
CA LYS A 245 29.84 -0.73 7.79
C LYS A 245 29.12 -0.80 6.43
N GLY A 246 28.28 -1.82 6.20
CA GLY A 246 27.39 -1.90 5.05
C GLY A 246 26.23 -0.90 5.20
N LYS A 247 25.70 -0.46 4.06
CA LYS A 247 24.52 0.42 4.00
C LYS A 247 23.25 -0.40 4.26
N ILE A 248 22.27 0.24 4.87
CA ILE A 248 20.92 -0.31 4.98
C ILE A 248 20.00 0.61 4.20
N ILE A 249 19.36 0.06 3.20
CA ILE A 249 18.50 0.77 2.26
C ILE A 249 17.08 0.24 2.39
N ALA A 250 16.15 1.09 2.80
CA ALA A 250 14.73 0.78 2.85
C ALA A 250 14.07 1.09 1.50
N VAL A 251 13.30 0.13 0.98
CA VAL A 251 12.54 0.29 -0.25
C VAL A 251 11.11 0.68 0.10
N GLY A 252 10.83 1.98 -0.01
CA GLY A 252 9.55 2.59 0.33
C GLY A 252 9.59 3.47 1.58
N THR A 253 8.78 4.53 1.58
CA THR A 253 8.78 5.55 2.64
C THR A 253 8.29 5.01 3.99
N LEU A 254 7.28 4.15 3.98
CA LEU A 254 6.72 3.55 5.20
C LEU A 254 7.76 2.63 5.88
N SER A 255 8.51 1.86 5.10
CA SER A 255 9.62 1.06 5.63
C SER A 255 10.72 1.93 6.23
N LEU A 256 10.99 3.10 5.64
CA LEU A 256 12.00 4.03 6.12
C LEU A 256 11.66 4.62 7.49
N ILE A 257 10.41 5.02 7.72
CA ILE A 257 9.95 5.59 8.99
C ILE A 257 10.17 4.59 10.13
N HIS A 258 9.82 3.33 9.94
CA HIS A 258 9.93 2.31 10.98
C HIS A 258 11.36 1.82 11.26
N ILE A 259 12.28 2.02 10.33
CA ILE A 259 13.66 1.55 10.44
C ILE A 259 14.62 2.67 10.87
N SER A 260 14.33 3.92 10.52
CA SER A 260 15.24 5.06 10.73
C SER A 260 14.92 5.94 11.94
N GLU A 261 13.74 5.82 12.53
CA GLU A 261 13.27 6.70 13.62
C GLU A 261 13.79 6.43 15.05
N PRO A 262 14.47 5.32 15.42
CA PRO A 262 14.96 5.17 16.78
C PRO A 262 16.01 6.18 17.23
N THR A 263 16.43 7.11 16.37
CA THR A 263 17.58 7.97 16.61
C THR A 263 17.32 9.47 16.54
N ARG A 264 16.07 9.93 16.40
CA ARG A 264 15.77 11.35 16.58
C ARG A 264 15.75 11.68 18.07
N PRO A 265 16.68 12.50 18.59
CA PRO A 265 16.47 13.14 19.89
C PRO A 265 15.28 14.09 19.75
N TYR A 266 14.32 13.97 20.64
CA TYR A 266 13.20 14.91 20.81
C TYR A 266 13.71 16.28 21.25
#